data_bdd66dc81aab036f2d1f5ea55d439fa2
#
_entry.id   bdd66dc81aab036f2d1f5ea55d439fa2
#
_cell.length_a   1.000
_cell.length_b   1.000
_cell.length_c   1.000
_cell.angle_alpha   90.00
_cell.angle_beta   90.00
_cell.angle_gamma   90.00
#
_symmetry.space_group_name_H-M   'P 1'
#
loop_
_entity.id
_entity.type
_entity.pdbx_description
1 polymer ?
#
loop_
_entity_poly.entity_id
_entity_poly.type
_entity_poly.pdbx_seq_one_letter_code
_entity_poly.pdbx_strand_id
1 'polypeptide(L)'
;MLGRTYMYMHNYTKAAEYLGKVIEQEGTLYELAGKYEDCFSDEYNNGKERVWEVQYLGGTTGKALGLSQSFSGWFIPSTLNKEKGDYAKLNGITFNGASSSIRASMSIAGDGVYETGDKRRDLTIVNNLYLDKSAPQADVYVVRKFLRAAKNAPTAVDEWGNNIPILRYTDVKLMYAEALNELDYATYLSTDILPIINDVRKRAGLSAKLSSDFADKQAVLDYLVKERFVEFSFEGIRWPDLIRWDLAEEAMATHFALVDEGYNETTEQPTYAMKSYNKLAPIPLSDILAYGNKDIMWQNDGY
;
A
#
# COMPACT_ATOMS: atom_id res chain seq x y z
N MET A 1 -10.46 -8.63 10.61
CA MET A 1 -11.49 -7.70 10.06
C MET A 1 -12.16 -6.87 11.16
N LEU A 2 -12.81 -7.45 12.19
CA LEU A 2 -13.50 -6.68 13.26
C LEU A 2 -12.60 -5.60 13.89
N GLY A 3 -11.34 -5.91 14.22
CA GLY A 3 -10.40 -4.92 14.75
C GLY A 3 -10.23 -3.71 13.82
N ARG A 4 -10.04 -3.94 12.51
CA ARG A 4 -9.96 -2.86 11.50
C ARG A 4 -11.24 -2.03 11.45
N THR A 5 -12.41 -2.66 11.50
CA THR A 5 -13.69 -1.95 11.54
C THR A 5 -13.77 -1.01 12.75
N TYR A 6 -13.36 -1.49 13.94
CA TYR A 6 -13.34 -0.66 15.14
C TYR A 6 -12.30 0.47 15.09
N MET A 7 -11.16 0.28 14.38
CA MET A 7 -10.23 1.40 14.10
C MET A 7 -10.93 2.52 13.31
N TYR A 8 -11.67 2.17 12.25
CA TYR A 8 -12.42 3.15 11.45
C TYR A 8 -13.59 3.81 12.20
N MET A 9 -14.10 3.15 13.24
CA MET A 9 -15.11 3.71 14.16
C MET A 9 -14.50 4.48 15.33
N HIS A 10 -13.17 4.63 15.39
CA HIS A 10 -12.42 5.21 16.51
C HIS A 10 -12.76 4.57 17.87
N ASN A 11 -13.19 3.32 17.86
CA ASN A 11 -13.40 2.52 19.07
C ASN A 11 -12.15 1.72 19.41
N TYR A 12 -11.15 2.43 19.93
CA TYR A 12 -9.82 1.86 20.16
C TYR A 12 -9.81 0.75 21.21
N THR A 13 -10.72 0.79 22.18
CA THR A 13 -10.86 -0.31 23.17
C THR A 13 -11.22 -1.62 22.49
N LYS A 14 -12.26 -1.63 21.66
CA LYS A 14 -12.64 -2.83 20.91
C LYS A 14 -11.63 -3.17 19.82
N ALA A 15 -11.03 -2.18 19.19
CA ALA A 15 -9.96 -2.41 18.22
C ALA A 15 -8.80 -3.18 18.86
N ALA A 16 -8.30 -2.71 20.00
CA ALA A 16 -7.22 -3.39 20.75
C ALA A 16 -7.63 -4.79 21.19
N GLU A 17 -8.87 -4.99 21.69
CA GLU A 17 -9.37 -6.32 22.07
C GLU A 17 -9.30 -7.32 20.91
N TYR A 18 -9.84 -6.95 19.72
CA TYR A 18 -9.91 -7.90 18.60
C TYR A 18 -8.58 -8.06 17.85
N LEU A 19 -7.75 -7.01 17.79
CA LEU A 19 -6.41 -7.09 17.21
C LEU A 19 -5.48 -7.87 18.13
N GLY A 20 -5.57 -7.65 19.45
CA GLY A 20 -4.82 -8.38 20.47
C GLY A 20 -5.01 -9.90 20.39
N LYS A 21 -6.23 -10.38 20.15
CA LYS A 21 -6.49 -11.81 19.93
C LYS A 21 -5.72 -12.41 18.75
N VAL A 22 -5.40 -11.60 17.74
CA VAL A 22 -4.57 -12.02 16.61
C VAL A 22 -3.09 -11.96 16.98
N ILE A 23 -2.67 -10.93 17.73
CA ILE A 23 -1.29 -10.80 18.24
C ILE A 23 -0.92 -11.98 19.15
N GLU A 24 -1.83 -12.45 20.00
CA GLU A 24 -1.63 -13.64 20.85
C GLU A 24 -1.32 -14.93 20.06
N GLN A 25 -1.59 -14.94 18.77
CA GLN A 25 -1.29 -16.07 17.88
C GLN A 25 0.05 -15.91 17.14
N GLU A 26 0.87 -14.91 17.50
CA GLU A 26 2.20 -14.72 16.91
C GLU A 26 3.08 -15.95 17.12
N GLY A 27 3.85 -16.33 16.11
CA GLY A 27 4.68 -17.54 16.12
C GLY A 27 3.92 -18.84 15.84
N THR A 28 2.62 -18.91 16.13
CA THR A 28 1.79 -20.08 15.86
C THR A 28 1.06 -19.97 14.54
N LEU A 29 0.04 -19.14 14.45
CA LEU A 29 -0.76 -18.94 13.24
C LEU A 29 -0.24 -17.80 12.37
N TYR A 30 0.26 -16.74 12.99
CA TYR A 30 0.69 -15.51 12.31
C TYR A 30 2.13 -15.16 12.67
N GLU A 31 2.84 -14.56 11.72
CA GLU A 31 4.22 -14.13 11.89
C GLU A 31 4.58 -13.11 10.80
N LEU A 32 5.47 -12.17 11.08
CA LEU A 32 6.05 -11.33 10.03
C LEU A 32 6.90 -12.19 9.08
N ALA A 33 6.76 -12.01 7.79
CA ALA A 33 7.66 -12.62 6.82
C ALA A 33 9.11 -12.22 7.09
N GLY A 34 10.03 -13.15 6.92
CA GLY A 34 11.45 -12.92 7.18
C GLY A 34 12.05 -11.82 6.31
N LYS A 35 11.50 -11.64 5.12
CA LYS A 35 11.84 -10.57 4.18
C LYS A 35 10.58 -9.86 3.71
N TYR A 36 10.69 -8.56 3.48
CA TYR A 36 9.56 -7.76 2.99
C TYR A 36 8.99 -8.27 1.65
N GLU A 37 9.87 -8.65 0.74
CA GLU A 37 9.47 -9.15 -0.58
C GLU A 37 8.70 -10.47 -0.55
N ASP A 38 8.87 -11.29 0.49
CA ASP A 38 8.16 -12.57 0.63
C ASP A 38 6.64 -12.35 0.75
N CYS A 39 6.23 -11.19 1.29
CA CYS A 39 4.82 -10.82 1.37
C CYS A 39 4.09 -10.76 0.01
N PHE A 40 4.82 -10.70 -1.09
CA PHE A 40 4.27 -10.49 -2.44
C PHE A 40 4.65 -11.59 -3.43
N SER A 41 5.38 -12.61 -3.00
CA SER A 41 5.79 -13.74 -3.83
C SER A 41 4.75 -14.87 -3.81
N ASP A 42 4.55 -15.53 -4.95
CA ASP A 42 3.69 -16.72 -5.08
C ASP A 42 4.23 -17.93 -4.31
N GLU A 43 5.53 -17.94 -4.01
CA GLU A 43 6.17 -18.98 -3.15
C GLU A 43 5.63 -18.95 -1.72
N TYR A 44 5.25 -17.76 -1.24
CA TYR A 44 4.76 -17.54 0.11
C TYR A 44 3.23 -17.35 0.17
N ASN A 45 2.51 -17.74 -0.87
CA ASN A 45 1.05 -17.81 -0.84
C ASN A 45 0.59 -18.63 0.36
N ASN A 46 -0.42 -18.15 1.10
CA ASN A 46 -0.91 -18.74 2.35
C ASN A 46 0.14 -18.75 3.49
N GLY A 47 1.17 -17.91 3.40
CA GLY A 47 2.16 -17.76 4.46
C GLY A 47 1.59 -17.06 5.70
N LYS A 48 2.29 -17.21 6.83
CA LYS A 48 1.83 -16.70 8.15
C LYS A 48 1.61 -15.18 8.21
N GLU A 49 2.24 -14.39 7.34
CA GLU A 49 1.98 -12.96 7.28
C GLU A 49 0.64 -12.62 6.60
N ARG A 50 0.08 -13.53 5.81
CA ARG A 50 -1.13 -13.29 5.02
C ARG A 50 -2.35 -13.75 5.80
N VAL A 51 -2.94 -12.87 6.59
CA VAL A 51 -4.12 -13.17 7.41
C VAL A 51 -5.35 -13.45 6.56
N TRP A 52 -5.48 -12.71 5.45
CA TRP A 52 -6.52 -12.94 4.44
C TRP A 52 -6.04 -12.48 3.08
N GLU A 53 -6.19 -13.35 2.08
CA GLU A 53 -5.78 -13.08 0.71
C GLU A 53 -6.75 -13.70 -0.30
N VAL A 54 -6.81 -13.11 -1.50
CA VAL A 54 -7.52 -13.67 -2.65
C VAL A 54 -6.60 -14.66 -3.33
N GLN A 55 -7.11 -15.89 -3.56
CA GLN A 55 -6.34 -17.02 -4.07
C GLN A 55 -6.27 -16.99 -5.60
N TYR A 56 -5.07 -17.20 -6.15
CA TYR A 56 -4.83 -17.31 -7.57
C TYR A 56 -3.94 -18.50 -7.93
N LEU A 57 -4.07 -18.99 -9.16
CA LEU A 57 -3.23 -20.01 -9.76
C LEU A 57 -2.53 -19.43 -10.99
N GLY A 58 -1.20 -19.43 -10.99
CA GLY A 58 -0.41 -18.85 -12.08
C GLY A 58 -0.16 -19.78 -13.26
N GLY A 59 0.51 -19.20 -14.27
CA GLY A 59 0.92 -19.88 -15.48
C GLY A 59 -0.22 -20.12 -16.47
N THR A 60 0.10 -20.81 -17.57
CA THR A 60 -0.86 -21.12 -18.65
C THR A 60 -2.06 -21.93 -18.17
N THR A 61 -1.87 -22.83 -17.21
CA THR A 61 -2.95 -23.62 -16.61
C THR A 61 -3.91 -22.71 -15.83
N GLY A 62 -3.40 -21.83 -14.97
CA GLY A 62 -4.23 -20.87 -14.23
C GLY A 62 -5.01 -19.96 -15.14
N LYS A 63 -4.37 -19.44 -16.18
CA LYS A 63 -5.02 -18.62 -17.23
C LYS A 63 -6.12 -19.38 -17.95
N ALA A 64 -5.86 -20.59 -18.39
CA ALA A 64 -6.86 -21.42 -19.11
C ALA A 64 -8.10 -21.73 -18.24
N LEU A 65 -7.92 -21.83 -16.93
CA LEU A 65 -9.00 -22.05 -15.96
C LEU A 65 -9.67 -20.77 -15.47
N GLY A 66 -9.18 -19.58 -15.87
CA GLY A 66 -9.66 -18.30 -15.36
C GLY A 66 -9.31 -18.03 -13.88
N LEU A 67 -8.27 -18.69 -13.36
CA LEU A 67 -7.84 -18.60 -11.97
C LEU A 67 -6.59 -17.75 -11.76
N SER A 68 -5.93 -17.29 -12.83
CA SER A 68 -4.80 -16.36 -12.77
C SER A 68 -5.25 -14.90 -12.63
N GLN A 69 -4.33 -14.02 -12.26
CA GLN A 69 -4.62 -12.59 -12.15
C GLN A 69 -3.73 -11.77 -13.10
N SER A 70 -4.20 -10.59 -13.48
CA SER A 70 -3.48 -9.61 -14.31
C SER A 70 -2.98 -8.40 -13.52
N PHE A 71 -3.39 -8.24 -12.26
CA PHE A 71 -3.08 -7.07 -11.44
C PHE A 71 -1.58 -6.76 -11.40
N SER A 72 -0.75 -7.78 -11.14
CA SER A 72 0.70 -7.61 -11.12
C SER A 72 1.25 -7.19 -12.49
N GLY A 73 0.74 -7.76 -13.55
CA GLY A 73 1.15 -7.46 -14.92
C GLY A 73 0.86 -6.02 -15.36
N TRP A 74 -0.10 -5.36 -14.73
CA TRP A 74 -0.42 -3.96 -15.04
C TRP A 74 0.67 -2.98 -14.56
N PHE A 75 1.48 -3.35 -13.59
CA PHE A 75 2.62 -2.54 -13.14
C PHE A 75 3.83 -2.62 -14.08
N ILE A 76 3.85 -3.54 -15.03
CA ILE A 76 4.91 -3.63 -16.02
C ILE A 76 4.63 -2.62 -17.12
N PRO A 77 5.58 -1.73 -17.47
CA PRO A 77 5.39 -0.78 -18.57
C PRO A 77 5.18 -1.48 -19.92
N SER A 78 4.15 -1.04 -20.68
CA SER A 78 3.97 -1.49 -22.07
C SER A 78 5.08 -0.99 -22.99
N THR A 79 5.77 0.08 -22.58
CA THR A 79 6.82 0.77 -23.33
C THR A 79 8.23 0.33 -22.94
N LEU A 80 8.39 -0.75 -22.17
CA LEU A 80 9.70 -1.27 -21.79
C LEU A 80 10.52 -1.66 -23.04
N ASN A 81 11.72 -1.11 -23.15
CA ASN A 81 12.60 -1.40 -24.28
C ASN A 81 13.23 -2.78 -24.15
N LYS A 82 12.81 -3.71 -25.00
CA LYS A 82 13.24 -5.12 -24.98
C LYS A 82 14.71 -5.31 -25.33
N GLU A 83 15.28 -4.45 -26.15
CA GLU A 83 16.66 -4.54 -26.61
C GLU A 83 17.67 -4.14 -25.52
N LYS A 84 17.29 -3.28 -24.59
CA LYS A 84 18.14 -2.77 -23.53
C LYS A 84 18.18 -3.67 -22.28
N GLY A 85 17.33 -4.70 -22.19
CA GLY A 85 17.46 -5.76 -21.19
C GLY A 85 17.18 -5.35 -19.74
N ASP A 86 16.32 -4.35 -19.49
CA ASP A 86 15.97 -3.87 -18.15
C ASP A 86 15.13 -4.87 -17.30
N TYR A 87 14.95 -6.06 -17.80
CA TYR A 87 14.15 -7.10 -17.15
C TYR A 87 14.65 -7.48 -15.75
N ALA A 88 15.97 -7.45 -15.52
CA ALA A 88 16.52 -7.71 -14.19
C ALA A 88 16.01 -6.72 -13.14
N LYS A 89 15.82 -5.46 -13.50
CA LYS A 89 15.24 -4.43 -12.63
C LYS A 89 13.78 -4.70 -12.28
N LEU A 90 13.08 -5.47 -13.12
CA LEU A 90 11.69 -5.89 -12.93
C LEU A 90 11.60 -7.38 -12.52
N ASN A 91 12.58 -7.85 -11.73
CA ASN A 91 12.63 -9.23 -11.20
C ASN A 91 12.63 -10.33 -12.29
N GLY A 92 13.25 -10.06 -13.44
CA GLY A 92 13.40 -11.04 -14.54
C GLY A 92 12.19 -11.18 -15.46
N ILE A 93 11.22 -10.27 -15.36
CA ILE A 93 10.07 -10.26 -16.27
C ILE A 93 10.54 -9.96 -17.71
N THR A 94 10.14 -10.80 -18.67
CA THR A 94 10.63 -10.77 -20.06
C THR A 94 9.61 -10.31 -21.10
N PHE A 95 8.45 -9.82 -20.66
CA PHE A 95 7.37 -9.35 -21.52
C PHE A 95 6.95 -7.94 -21.14
N ASN A 96 6.32 -7.21 -22.06
CA ASN A 96 5.75 -5.89 -21.80
C ASN A 96 4.39 -6.04 -21.13
N GLY A 97 4.10 -5.11 -20.23
CA GLY A 97 2.83 -5.05 -19.53
C GLY A 97 1.67 -4.45 -20.35
N ALA A 98 0.53 -4.32 -19.69
CA ALA A 98 -0.69 -3.79 -20.31
C ALA A 98 -0.77 -2.26 -20.28
N SER A 99 -0.02 -1.58 -19.41
CA SER A 99 -0.18 -0.14 -19.18
C SER A 99 1.15 0.60 -19.24
N SER A 100 1.16 1.74 -19.92
CA SER A 100 2.27 2.72 -19.87
C SER A 100 2.07 3.78 -18.77
N SER A 101 0.91 3.82 -18.13
CA SER A 101 0.46 4.95 -17.30
C SER A 101 0.62 4.74 -15.79
N ILE A 102 0.79 3.50 -15.33
CA ILE A 102 0.96 3.23 -13.89
C ILE A 102 2.37 3.57 -13.46
N ARG A 103 2.49 4.66 -12.70
CA ARG A 103 3.75 5.18 -12.17
C ARG A 103 3.61 5.45 -10.68
N ALA A 104 4.73 5.34 -9.97
CA ALA A 104 4.81 5.83 -8.61
C ALA A 104 4.97 7.35 -8.62
N SER A 105 4.17 8.04 -7.83
CA SER A 105 4.27 9.51 -7.71
C SER A 105 5.46 9.91 -6.84
N MET A 106 5.85 11.18 -6.92
CA MET A 106 6.89 11.77 -6.06
C MET A 106 6.52 11.74 -4.58
N SER A 107 5.23 11.63 -4.23
CA SER A 107 4.79 11.45 -2.84
C SER A 107 5.35 10.18 -2.19
N ILE A 108 5.63 9.13 -2.98
CA ILE A 108 6.25 7.89 -2.47
C ILE A 108 7.67 7.70 -2.99
N ALA A 109 8.02 8.25 -4.13
CA ALA A 109 9.33 8.09 -4.76
C ALA A 109 10.34 9.19 -4.39
N GLY A 110 9.85 10.31 -3.84
CA GLY A 110 10.66 11.49 -3.52
C GLY A 110 11.69 11.25 -2.41
N ASP A 111 12.68 12.12 -2.38
CA ASP A 111 13.74 12.08 -1.39
C ASP A 111 13.19 12.24 0.05
N GLY A 112 13.73 11.50 0.99
CA GLY A 112 13.35 11.55 2.40
C GLY A 112 12.04 10.84 2.76
N VAL A 113 11.31 10.28 1.80
CA VAL A 113 10.14 9.43 2.08
C VAL A 113 10.57 8.16 2.79
N TYR A 114 11.54 7.45 2.22
CA TYR A 114 12.19 6.31 2.86
C TYR A 114 13.40 6.78 3.67
N GLU A 115 13.59 6.22 4.86
CA GLU A 115 14.81 6.44 5.63
C GLU A 115 16.04 5.88 4.89
N THR A 116 17.21 6.48 5.12
CA THR A 116 18.46 5.96 4.54
C THR A 116 18.67 4.51 4.99
N GLY A 117 18.86 3.62 4.04
CA GLY A 117 19.03 2.18 4.29
C GLY A 117 17.75 1.37 4.35
N ASP A 118 16.57 1.99 4.18
CA ASP A 118 15.30 1.28 4.10
C ASP A 118 15.24 0.43 2.82
N LYS A 119 15.31 -0.88 2.99
CA LYS A 119 15.30 -1.84 1.88
C LYS A 119 13.99 -1.86 1.10
N ARG A 120 12.89 -1.39 1.69
CA ARG A 120 11.57 -1.39 1.05
C ARG A 120 11.52 -0.48 -0.16
N ARG A 121 12.31 0.61 -0.18
CA ARG A 121 12.37 1.53 -1.31
C ARG A 121 12.66 0.79 -2.62
N ASP A 122 13.76 0.07 -2.69
CA ASP A 122 14.19 -0.62 -3.92
C ASP A 122 13.39 -1.91 -4.19
N LEU A 123 12.69 -2.43 -3.18
CA LEU A 123 11.78 -3.56 -3.33
C LEU A 123 10.40 -3.14 -3.85
N THR A 124 10.04 -1.87 -3.66
CA THR A 124 8.73 -1.32 -4.01
C THR A 124 8.72 -0.61 -5.35
N ILE A 125 9.73 0.23 -5.62
CA ILE A 125 9.81 1.06 -6.83
C ILE A 125 11.16 0.94 -7.49
N VAL A 126 11.19 1.21 -8.80
CA VAL A 126 12.41 1.22 -9.61
C VAL A 126 12.33 2.34 -10.64
N ASN A 127 13.46 2.97 -10.93
CA ASN A 127 13.60 3.96 -11.99
C ASN A 127 14.80 3.62 -12.90
N ASN A 128 15.22 4.56 -13.73
CA ASN A 128 16.28 4.38 -14.71
C ASN A 128 16.02 3.20 -15.66
N LEU A 129 14.77 3.06 -16.09
CA LEU A 129 14.36 2.10 -17.11
C LEU A 129 14.40 2.73 -18.51
N TYR A 130 14.69 1.92 -19.51
CA TYR A 130 14.55 2.31 -20.90
C TYR A 130 13.11 2.11 -21.36
N LEU A 131 12.36 3.21 -21.46
CA LEU A 131 10.94 3.24 -21.84
C LEU A 131 10.78 3.98 -23.17
N ASP A 132 10.82 3.25 -24.29
CA ASP A 132 10.74 3.82 -25.67
C ASP A 132 11.73 4.96 -25.98
N LYS A 133 12.78 5.11 -25.17
CA LYS A 133 13.80 6.14 -25.36
C LYS A 133 15.19 5.51 -25.45
N SER A 134 16.11 6.23 -26.07
CA SER A 134 17.51 5.82 -26.21
C SER A 134 18.30 5.87 -24.89
N ALA A 135 17.81 6.64 -23.91
CA ALA A 135 18.42 6.81 -22.59
C ALA A 135 17.46 6.32 -21.49
N PRO A 136 17.98 5.83 -20.35
CA PRO A 136 17.16 5.48 -19.21
C PRO A 136 16.50 6.73 -18.63
N GLN A 137 15.26 6.58 -18.14
CA GLN A 137 14.47 7.66 -17.54
C GLN A 137 14.62 7.63 -16.02
N ALA A 138 15.35 8.61 -15.48
CA ALA A 138 15.64 8.70 -14.05
C ALA A 138 14.44 9.21 -13.23
N ASP A 139 13.60 10.01 -13.84
CA ASP A 139 12.43 10.69 -13.28
C ASP A 139 11.13 9.87 -13.36
N VAL A 140 11.18 8.72 -14.00
CA VAL A 140 10.02 7.82 -14.12
C VAL A 140 10.19 6.63 -13.19
N TYR A 141 9.33 6.55 -12.19
CA TYR A 141 9.30 5.49 -11.18
C TYR A 141 8.23 4.46 -11.50
N VAL A 142 8.61 3.19 -11.54
CA VAL A 142 7.74 2.05 -11.83
C VAL A 142 7.57 1.21 -10.57
N VAL A 143 6.35 0.76 -10.31
CA VAL A 143 6.05 -0.12 -9.17
C VAL A 143 6.54 -1.53 -9.49
N ARG A 144 7.40 -2.09 -8.62
CA ARG A 144 7.91 -3.46 -8.76
C ARG A 144 7.50 -4.38 -7.63
N LYS A 145 6.83 -3.85 -6.61
CA LYS A 145 6.43 -4.55 -5.40
C LYS A 145 5.74 -5.88 -5.66
N PHE A 146 4.83 -5.91 -6.63
CA PHE A 146 4.01 -7.08 -6.97
C PHE A 146 4.60 -7.98 -8.07
N LEU A 147 5.77 -7.64 -8.60
CA LEU A 147 6.41 -8.37 -9.70
C LEU A 147 7.30 -9.50 -9.16
N ARG A 148 6.73 -10.41 -8.36
CA ARG A 148 7.47 -11.47 -7.65
C ARG A 148 6.81 -12.81 -7.84
N ALA A 149 7.09 -13.45 -8.96
CA ALA A 149 6.64 -14.80 -9.25
C ALA A 149 7.87 -15.75 -9.26
N ALA A 150 8.07 -16.48 -8.17
CA ALA A 150 9.18 -17.39 -8.02
C ALA A 150 8.83 -18.81 -8.46
N LYS A 151 7.60 -19.26 -8.22
CA LYS A 151 7.13 -20.62 -8.47
C LYS A 151 6.66 -20.85 -9.91
N ASN A 152 5.89 -19.89 -10.43
CA ASN A 152 5.29 -19.96 -11.75
C ASN A 152 5.53 -18.63 -12.45
N ALA A 153 6.76 -18.45 -12.97
CA ALA A 153 7.12 -17.24 -13.70
C ALA A 153 6.14 -17.00 -14.86
N PRO A 154 5.40 -15.86 -14.86
CA PRO A 154 4.45 -15.57 -15.92
C PRO A 154 5.20 -15.29 -17.23
N THR A 155 4.59 -15.64 -18.34
CA THR A 155 5.06 -15.31 -19.69
C THR A 155 4.18 -14.27 -20.37
N ALA A 156 3.05 -13.94 -19.74
CA ALA A 156 2.10 -12.93 -20.18
C ALA A 156 1.51 -12.13 -18.97
N VAL A 157 0.88 -11.00 -19.30
CA VAL A 157 0.29 -10.06 -18.33
C VAL A 157 -0.72 -10.71 -17.38
N ASP A 158 -1.43 -11.72 -17.84
CA ASP A 158 -2.57 -12.35 -17.19
C ASP A 158 -2.27 -13.78 -16.70
N GLU A 159 -1.00 -14.09 -16.41
CA GLU A 159 -0.57 -15.42 -15.95
C GLU A 159 -0.05 -15.45 -14.51
N TRP A 160 -0.32 -14.41 -13.71
CA TRP A 160 0.21 -14.32 -12.35
C TRP A 160 -0.55 -15.19 -11.36
N GLY A 161 0.22 -15.87 -10.50
CA GLY A 161 -0.31 -16.73 -9.44
C GLY A 161 -0.08 -16.18 -8.03
N ASN A 162 0.42 -14.96 -7.91
CA ASN A 162 0.58 -14.29 -6.64
C ASN A 162 -0.81 -14.00 -6.06
N ASN A 163 -1.08 -14.53 -4.86
CA ASN A 163 -2.27 -14.15 -4.13
C ASN A 163 -2.22 -12.65 -3.78
N ILE A 164 -3.37 -12.00 -3.77
CA ILE A 164 -3.48 -10.58 -3.42
C ILE A 164 -3.84 -10.47 -1.94
N PRO A 165 -2.91 -10.00 -1.07
CA PRO A 165 -3.19 -9.84 0.36
C PRO A 165 -4.22 -8.72 0.56
N ILE A 166 -5.30 -9.03 1.27
CA ILE A 166 -6.32 -8.07 1.71
C ILE A 166 -6.03 -7.60 3.14
N LEU A 167 -5.45 -8.48 3.95
CA LEU A 167 -5.04 -8.19 5.31
C LEU A 167 -3.74 -8.94 5.61
N ARG A 168 -2.68 -8.19 5.90
CA ARG A 168 -1.39 -8.73 6.33
C ARG A 168 -1.25 -8.65 7.85
N TYR A 169 -0.43 -9.52 8.43
CA TYR A 169 -0.16 -9.50 9.87
C TYR A 169 0.54 -8.20 10.30
N THR A 170 1.40 -7.63 9.45
CA THR A 170 1.97 -6.29 9.67
C THR A 170 0.90 -5.22 9.89
N ASP A 171 -0.20 -5.26 9.12
CA ASP A 171 -1.30 -4.31 9.28
C ASP A 171 -2.03 -4.50 10.63
N VAL A 172 -2.20 -5.75 11.06
CA VAL A 172 -2.72 -6.05 12.41
C VAL A 172 -1.81 -5.46 13.48
N LYS A 173 -0.48 -5.69 13.39
CA LYS A 173 0.51 -5.17 14.35
C LYS A 173 0.47 -3.65 14.43
N LEU A 174 0.53 -2.95 13.31
CA LEU A 174 0.56 -1.48 13.28
C LEU A 174 -0.78 -0.85 13.72
N MET A 175 -1.92 -1.46 13.37
CA MET A 175 -3.22 -1.03 13.92
C MET A 175 -3.33 -1.27 15.42
N TYR A 176 -2.77 -2.37 15.92
CA TYR A 176 -2.75 -2.66 17.37
C TYR A 176 -1.89 -1.63 18.11
N ALA A 177 -0.68 -1.34 17.62
CA ALA A 177 0.17 -0.30 18.19
C ALA A 177 -0.53 1.07 18.23
N GLU A 178 -1.24 1.44 17.16
CA GLU A 178 -2.02 2.67 17.10
C GLU A 178 -3.18 2.66 18.11
N ALA A 179 -3.93 1.56 18.22
CA ALA A 179 -5.02 1.45 19.18
C ALA A 179 -4.52 1.61 20.63
N LEU A 180 -3.38 0.99 20.96
CA LEU A 180 -2.75 1.12 22.29
C LEU A 180 -2.25 2.55 22.54
N ASN A 181 -1.68 3.20 21.53
CA ASN A 181 -1.27 4.60 21.60
C ASN A 181 -2.45 5.53 21.89
N GLU A 182 -3.60 5.25 21.27
CA GLU A 182 -4.82 6.01 21.49
C GLU A 182 -5.44 5.78 22.89
N LEU A 183 -5.28 4.59 23.45
CA LEU A 183 -5.80 4.23 24.77
C LEU A 183 -4.93 4.78 25.90
N ASP A 184 -3.65 4.48 25.91
CA ASP A 184 -2.71 4.92 26.96
C ASP A 184 -1.26 4.82 26.48
N TYR A 185 -0.81 5.86 25.80
CA TYR A 185 0.55 5.99 25.29
C TYR A 185 1.62 5.69 26.37
N ALA A 186 1.45 6.27 27.58
CA ALA A 186 2.48 6.18 28.61
C ALA A 186 2.68 4.75 29.12
N THR A 187 1.60 4.00 29.24
CA THR A 187 1.63 2.60 29.67
C THR A 187 2.20 1.68 28.59
N TYR A 188 1.77 1.85 27.33
CA TYR A 188 2.07 0.87 26.28
C TYR A 188 3.30 1.17 25.43
N LEU A 189 3.87 2.36 25.49
CA LEU A 189 4.99 2.74 24.60
C LEU A 189 6.12 1.72 24.63
N SER A 190 6.66 1.41 25.81
CA SER A 190 7.87 0.58 25.92
C SER A 190 7.58 -0.91 25.88
N THR A 191 6.37 -1.34 26.29
CA THR A 191 6.01 -2.74 26.45
C THR A 191 5.45 -3.37 25.18
N ASP A 192 4.71 -2.59 24.38
CA ASP A 192 3.94 -3.11 23.26
C ASP A 192 4.21 -2.33 21.95
N ILE A 193 4.13 -1.01 21.98
CA ILE A 193 4.20 -0.17 20.77
C ILE A 193 5.59 -0.23 20.14
N LEU A 194 6.65 0.03 20.93
CA LEU A 194 8.03 0.00 20.44
C LEU A 194 8.47 -1.38 19.93
N PRO A 195 8.19 -2.50 20.61
CA PRO A 195 8.47 -3.81 20.05
C PRO A 195 7.85 -4.00 18.67
N ILE A 196 6.59 -3.64 18.49
CA ILE A 196 5.89 -3.74 17.18
C ILE A 196 6.58 -2.87 16.12
N ILE A 197 6.83 -1.61 16.42
CA ILE A 197 7.54 -0.69 15.50
C ILE A 197 8.90 -1.28 15.13
N ASN A 198 9.64 -1.78 16.09
CA ASN A 198 11.01 -2.25 15.90
C ASN A 198 11.07 -3.59 15.13
N ASP A 199 10.06 -4.45 15.23
CA ASP A 199 9.95 -5.65 14.39
C ASP A 199 9.82 -5.28 12.91
N VAL A 200 8.96 -4.32 12.60
CA VAL A 200 8.77 -3.84 11.21
C VAL A 200 10.04 -3.16 10.71
N ARG A 201 10.66 -2.31 11.51
CA ARG A 201 11.94 -1.64 11.20
C ARG A 201 13.08 -2.63 10.95
N LYS A 202 13.21 -3.63 11.80
CA LYS A 202 14.22 -4.69 11.67
C LYS A 202 14.09 -5.41 10.32
N ARG A 203 12.87 -5.77 9.92
CA ARG A 203 12.61 -6.37 8.61
C ARG A 203 12.97 -5.43 7.46
N ALA A 204 12.72 -4.14 7.61
CA ALA A 204 13.10 -3.11 6.63
C ALA A 204 14.62 -2.84 6.58
N GLY A 205 15.40 -3.38 7.53
CA GLY A 205 16.85 -3.16 7.64
C GLY A 205 17.22 -1.87 8.37
N LEU A 206 16.29 -1.29 9.13
CA LEU A 206 16.46 -0.04 9.87
C LEU A 206 16.83 -0.28 11.34
N SER A 207 17.50 0.69 11.94
CA SER A 207 17.82 0.69 13.38
C SER A 207 16.55 0.81 14.21
N ALA A 208 16.56 0.22 15.41
CA ALA A 208 15.46 0.32 16.35
C ALA A 208 15.22 1.77 16.81
N LYS A 209 13.97 2.10 17.06
CA LYS A 209 13.55 3.31 17.77
C LYS A 209 13.64 3.11 19.29
N LEU A 210 13.87 4.19 20.00
CA LEU A 210 13.89 4.25 21.46
C LEU A 210 12.69 5.06 21.98
N SER A 211 12.32 4.88 23.24
CA SER A 211 11.25 5.68 23.86
C SER A 211 11.55 7.18 23.80
N SER A 212 12.82 7.58 23.85
CA SER A 212 13.25 8.97 23.73
C SER A 212 13.03 9.59 22.34
N ASP A 213 12.75 8.78 21.31
CA ASP A 213 12.46 9.27 19.97
C ASP A 213 11.02 9.79 19.86
N PHE A 214 10.19 9.54 20.87
CA PHE A 214 8.78 9.93 20.89
C PHE A 214 8.51 10.82 22.11
N ALA A 215 8.26 12.09 21.85
CA ALA A 215 8.00 13.07 22.92
C ALA A 215 6.64 12.86 23.59
N ASP A 216 5.66 12.40 22.81
CA ASP A 216 4.28 12.25 23.23
C ASP A 216 3.50 11.28 22.31
N LYS A 217 2.22 11.12 22.61
CA LYS A 217 1.26 10.32 21.83
C LYS A 217 1.20 10.74 20.35
N GLN A 218 1.25 12.05 20.05
CA GLN A 218 1.17 12.54 18.70
C GLN A 218 2.41 12.16 17.89
N ALA A 219 3.59 12.22 18.48
CA ALA A 219 4.83 11.80 17.82
C ALA A 219 4.81 10.33 17.43
N VAL A 220 4.19 9.45 18.24
CA VAL A 220 3.98 8.04 17.85
C VAL A 220 2.99 7.93 16.69
N LEU A 221 1.89 8.66 16.72
CA LEU A 221 0.90 8.64 15.64
C LEU A 221 1.52 9.13 14.32
N ASP A 222 2.25 10.24 14.34
CA ASP A 222 2.92 10.79 13.15
C ASP A 222 3.91 9.76 12.56
N TYR A 223 4.64 9.06 13.43
CA TYR A 223 5.50 7.97 13.02
C TYR A 223 4.70 6.83 12.35
N LEU A 224 3.62 6.37 12.97
CA LEU A 224 2.79 5.29 12.43
C LEU A 224 2.14 5.69 11.10
N VAL A 225 1.72 6.95 10.94
CA VAL A 225 1.19 7.50 9.67
C VAL A 225 2.23 7.39 8.56
N LYS A 226 3.50 7.72 8.85
CA LYS A 226 4.62 7.59 7.90
C LYS A 226 4.98 6.12 7.66
N GLU A 227 5.10 5.31 8.70
CA GLU A 227 5.46 3.90 8.61
C GLU A 227 4.45 3.13 7.77
N ARG A 228 3.14 3.35 8.01
CA ARG A 228 2.08 2.72 7.22
C ARG A 228 2.07 3.18 5.77
N PHE A 229 2.41 4.44 5.49
CA PHE A 229 2.53 4.94 4.12
C PHE A 229 3.61 4.18 3.33
N VAL A 230 4.77 3.99 3.92
CA VAL A 230 5.90 3.28 3.30
C VAL A 230 5.61 1.78 3.19
N GLU A 231 5.13 1.16 4.26
CA GLU A 231 4.90 -0.28 4.36
C GLU A 231 3.80 -0.75 3.39
N PHE A 232 2.69 -0.03 3.32
CA PHE A 232 1.50 -0.41 2.55
C PHE A 232 1.32 0.36 1.25
N SER A 233 2.37 0.99 0.75
CA SER A 233 2.30 1.67 -0.56
C SER A 233 1.78 0.71 -1.63
N PHE A 234 0.83 1.19 -2.45
CA PHE A 234 0.14 0.47 -3.53
C PHE A 234 -0.79 -0.68 -3.09
N GLU A 235 -1.01 -0.90 -1.80
CA GLU A 235 -1.93 -1.95 -1.29
C GLU A 235 -3.37 -1.47 -1.08
N GLY A 236 -3.71 -0.26 -1.51
CA GLY A 236 -5.07 0.29 -1.39
C GLY A 236 -5.48 0.75 0.01
N ILE A 237 -4.55 0.77 0.98
CA ILE A 237 -4.82 1.09 2.40
C ILE A 237 -4.70 2.60 2.68
N ARG A 238 -3.89 3.34 1.91
CA ARG A 238 -3.56 4.74 2.21
C ARG A 238 -4.77 5.66 2.29
N TRP A 239 -5.70 5.56 1.35
CA TRP A 239 -6.86 6.45 1.32
C TRP A 239 -7.79 6.25 2.53
N PRO A 240 -8.23 5.03 2.87
CA PRO A 240 -8.96 4.79 4.11
C PRO A 240 -8.23 5.25 5.37
N ASP A 241 -6.91 5.09 5.45
CA ASP A 241 -6.11 5.58 6.57
C ASP A 241 -6.14 7.11 6.68
N LEU A 242 -5.93 7.82 5.56
CA LEU A 242 -6.00 9.29 5.53
C LEU A 242 -7.38 9.82 5.94
N ILE A 243 -8.45 9.14 5.53
CA ILE A 243 -9.82 9.53 5.91
C ILE A 243 -10.03 9.38 7.42
N ARG A 244 -9.67 8.24 8.00
CA ARG A 244 -9.88 8.00 9.44
C ARG A 244 -9.00 8.86 10.36
N TRP A 245 -7.86 9.34 9.87
CA TRP A 245 -7.00 10.27 10.58
C TRP A 245 -7.34 11.75 10.32
N ASP A 246 -8.31 12.02 9.44
CA ASP A 246 -8.66 13.36 8.95
C ASP A 246 -7.49 14.11 8.27
N LEU A 247 -6.57 13.36 7.65
CA LEU A 247 -5.38 13.88 6.98
C LEU A 247 -5.52 13.95 5.45
N ALA A 248 -6.69 13.59 4.90
CA ALA A 248 -6.84 13.46 3.45
C ALA A 248 -6.65 14.77 2.69
N GLU A 249 -7.18 15.87 3.19
CA GLU A 249 -7.09 17.20 2.53
C GLU A 249 -5.64 17.69 2.52
N GLU A 250 -4.93 17.61 3.66
CA GLU A 250 -3.53 18.02 3.79
C GLU A 250 -2.60 17.14 2.91
N ALA A 251 -2.79 15.83 2.95
CA ALA A 251 -2.00 14.89 2.15
C ALA A 251 -2.18 15.11 0.65
N MET A 252 -3.41 15.41 0.20
CA MET A 252 -3.68 15.71 -1.21
C MET A 252 -3.15 17.09 -1.61
N ALA A 253 -3.22 18.10 -0.75
CA ALA A 253 -2.62 19.40 -1.01
C ALA A 253 -1.09 19.27 -1.16
N THR A 254 -0.44 18.51 -0.29
CA THR A 254 0.99 18.21 -0.38
C THR A 254 1.31 17.45 -1.68
N HIS A 255 0.51 16.45 -2.04
CA HIS A 255 0.68 15.70 -3.27
C HIS A 255 0.61 16.60 -4.51
N PHE A 256 -0.42 17.44 -4.61
CA PHE A 256 -0.59 18.34 -5.77
C PHE A 256 0.50 19.41 -5.85
N ALA A 257 1.07 19.84 -4.73
CA ALA A 257 2.21 20.75 -4.72
C ALA A 257 3.51 20.09 -5.23
N LEU A 258 3.65 18.77 -5.12
CA LEU A 258 4.82 18.03 -5.60
C LEU A 258 4.74 17.65 -7.08
N VAL A 259 3.54 17.55 -7.62
CA VAL A 259 3.30 17.21 -9.03
C VAL A 259 2.66 18.42 -9.70
N ASP A 260 3.38 19.12 -10.54
CA ASP A 260 2.90 20.32 -11.28
C ASP A 260 1.62 20.09 -12.12
N GLU A 261 1.14 18.86 -12.17
CA GLU A 261 -0.07 18.45 -12.88
C GLU A 261 -1.37 19.03 -12.26
N GLY A 262 -1.29 19.57 -11.06
CA GLY A 262 -2.44 20.14 -10.35
C GLY A 262 -2.58 21.66 -10.45
N TYR A 263 -1.73 22.36 -11.20
CA TYR A 263 -1.77 23.81 -11.32
C TYR A 263 -2.08 24.25 -12.76
N ASN A 264 -3.05 25.10 -12.92
CA ASN A 264 -3.39 25.71 -14.19
C ASN A 264 -2.78 27.10 -14.26
N GLU A 265 -1.68 27.26 -15.00
CA GLU A 265 -0.95 28.53 -15.16
C GLU A 265 -1.81 29.65 -15.75
N THR A 266 -2.82 29.33 -16.57
CA THR A 266 -3.70 30.32 -17.20
C THR A 266 -4.69 30.92 -16.21
N THR A 267 -5.15 30.14 -15.24
CA THR A 267 -6.16 30.56 -14.25
C THR A 267 -5.54 30.88 -12.90
N GLU A 268 -4.24 30.62 -12.71
CA GLU A 268 -3.52 30.73 -11.44
C GLU A 268 -4.21 29.96 -10.29
N GLN A 269 -4.89 28.85 -10.62
CA GLN A 269 -5.64 28.04 -9.65
C GLN A 269 -5.18 26.59 -9.73
N PRO A 270 -5.25 25.87 -8.59
CA PRO A 270 -5.06 24.43 -8.63
C PRO A 270 -6.09 23.77 -9.55
N THR A 271 -5.62 22.98 -10.50
CA THR A 271 -6.49 22.21 -11.41
C THR A 271 -7.29 21.16 -10.64
N TYR A 272 -6.65 20.62 -9.60
CA TYR A 272 -7.24 19.63 -8.70
C TYR A 272 -7.08 20.12 -7.26
N ALA A 273 -8.18 20.46 -6.62
CA ALA A 273 -8.22 20.71 -5.20
C ALA A 273 -9.19 19.72 -4.57
N MET A 274 -8.73 18.96 -3.58
CA MET A 274 -9.62 18.12 -2.81
C MET A 274 -10.56 19.02 -2.00
N LYS A 275 -11.84 18.69 -2.03
CA LYS A 275 -12.88 19.30 -1.18
C LYS A 275 -13.32 18.30 -0.13
N SER A 276 -13.86 18.77 0.97
CA SER A 276 -14.28 17.92 2.10
C SER A 276 -15.23 16.79 1.68
N TYR A 277 -16.13 17.04 0.75
CA TYR A 277 -17.05 16.02 0.26
C TYR A 277 -16.36 14.91 -0.55
N ASN A 278 -15.17 15.15 -1.11
CA ASN A 278 -14.42 14.12 -1.86
C ASN A 278 -13.88 12.99 -0.97
N LYS A 279 -14.05 13.09 0.36
CA LYS A 279 -13.77 11.96 1.28
C LYS A 279 -14.64 10.74 0.98
N LEU A 280 -15.83 10.97 0.43
CA LEU A 280 -16.72 9.90 -0.07
C LEU A 280 -16.73 9.93 -1.60
N ALA A 281 -16.78 8.77 -2.21
CA ALA A 281 -16.99 8.68 -3.66
C ALA A 281 -18.44 8.96 -4.01
N PRO A 282 -18.74 9.53 -5.21
CA PRO A 282 -20.13 9.65 -5.67
C PRO A 282 -20.75 8.27 -5.86
N ILE A 283 -22.04 8.14 -5.55
CA ILE A 283 -22.79 6.96 -5.92
C ILE A 283 -23.06 7.02 -7.45
N PRO A 284 -22.80 5.94 -8.21
CA PRO A 284 -23.04 5.95 -9.65
C PRO A 284 -24.48 6.37 -9.97
N LEU A 285 -24.64 7.33 -10.87
CA LEU A 285 -25.97 7.83 -11.24
C LEU A 285 -26.86 6.71 -11.78
N SER A 286 -26.29 5.74 -12.49
CA SER A 286 -27.01 4.55 -12.96
C SER A 286 -27.68 3.78 -11.83
N ASP A 287 -27.04 3.67 -10.67
CA ASP A 287 -27.56 2.93 -9.53
C ASP A 287 -28.70 3.71 -8.85
N ILE A 288 -28.54 5.03 -8.70
CA ILE A 288 -29.58 5.91 -8.17
C ILE A 288 -30.83 5.85 -9.07
N LEU A 289 -30.64 5.91 -10.39
CA LEU A 289 -31.75 5.85 -11.35
C LEU A 289 -32.40 4.47 -11.39
N ALA A 290 -31.63 3.39 -11.33
CA ALA A 290 -32.15 2.02 -11.30
C ALA A 290 -32.96 1.73 -10.04
N TYR A 291 -32.55 2.30 -8.90
CA TYR A 291 -33.28 2.16 -7.64
C TYR A 291 -34.62 2.91 -7.65
N GLY A 292 -34.68 4.05 -8.34
CA GLY A 292 -35.92 4.79 -8.63
C GLY A 292 -36.59 5.46 -7.43
N ASN A 293 -36.03 5.38 -6.24
CA ASN A 293 -36.56 6.01 -5.02
C ASN A 293 -35.47 6.85 -4.32
N LYS A 294 -35.56 8.16 -4.45
CA LYS A 294 -34.62 9.14 -3.89
C LYS A 294 -34.67 9.24 -2.38
N ASP A 295 -35.72 8.76 -1.73
CA ASP A 295 -35.82 8.76 -0.26
C ASP A 295 -35.02 7.59 0.37
N ILE A 296 -34.61 6.63 -0.46
CA ILE A 296 -33.85 5.45 -0.02
C ILE A 296 -32.42 5.49 -0.56
N MET A 297 -32.25 5.95 -1.79
CA MET A 297 -30.92 6.07 -2.41
C MET A 297 -30.78 7.46 -3.03
N TRP A 298 -29.93 8.27 -2.40
CA TRP A 298 -29.60 9.64 -2.83
C TRP A 298 -28.08 9.78 -2.99
N GLN A 299 -27.65 10.80 -3.69
CA GLN A 299 -26.23 11.11 -3.88
C GLN A 299 -25.60 11.61 -2.59
N ASN A 300 -24.32 11.32 -2.39
CA ASN A 300 -23.51 11.94 -1.35
C ASN A 300 -23.48 13.46 -1.54
N ASP A 301 -23.47 14.20 -0.43
CA ASP A 301 -23.41 15.66 -0.46
C ASP A 301 -22.23 16.17 -1.28
N GLY A 302 -22.48 17.17 -2.10
CA GLY A 302 -21.45 17.78 -2.94
C GLY A 302 -21.34 17.26 -4.37
N TYR A 303 -22.09 16.19 -4.73
CA TYR A 303 -22.11 15.61 -6.08
C TYR A 303 -23.43 15.78 -6.81
#